data_56984a8eba4d75663b639081c42b274e
#
_entry.id   56984a8eba4d75663b639081c42b274e
#
_cell.length_a   1.000
_cell.length_b   1.000
_cell.length_c   1.000
_cell.angle_alpha   90.00
_cell.angle_beta   90.00
_cell.angle_gamma   90.00
#
_symmetry.space_group_name_H-M   'P 1'
#
loop_
_entity.id
_entity.type
_entity.pdbx_description
1 polymer ?
#
loop_
_entity_poly.entity_id
_entity_poly.type
_entity_poly.pdbx_seq_one_letter_code
_entity_poly.pdbx_strand_id
1 'polypeptide(L)'
;VRSRSIIFASLFLFLGIGGALPAQSATDQTAPSSSQTISAPAQTNATVQANQDGGFFHDWFAMATETQSEQPHWMTPLATTTPRLEQEFRFDVQTQPHNTGLVTDNFGVSKGFEIIPAKRWEVILAIPGYIENNPDSAHDGFGDWQFLVKYRILSKDEKHGNYILTAFFQMTFPTAQYTQGNPSPVITPTIAYGKGFGDFDIQGTLGVTLPTGNIQTIGRTIPWNNSFQYHLWKKFWPEMEVNFTRFYEGPHGGNTSVYLTPGIVLGRFRIHNRFGFAIGGGYEIAVTSFHPTNHVAIASVRFPF
;
A
#
# COMPACT_ATOMS: atom_id res chain seq x y z
N VAL A 1 2.32 -38.88 6.89
CA VAL A 1 2.51 -37.68 7.72
C VAL A 1 3.92 -37.17 7.45
N ARG A 2 4.08 -36.33 6.46
CA ARG A 2 5.37 -35.66 6.21
C ARG A 2 5.37 -34.33 6.96
N SER A 3 6.23 -34.21 7.94
CA SER A 3 6.55 -32.96 8.62
C SER A 3 7.13 -32.00 7.57
N ARG A 4 6.35 -31.00 7.15
CA ARG A 4 6.85 -29.92 6.32
C ARG A 4 7.48 -28.88 7.27
N SER A 5 8.79 -28.80 7.24
CA SER A 5 9.53 -27.70 7.84
C SER A 5 9.15 -26.42 7.12
N ILE A 6 8.67 -25.44 7.86
CA ILE A 6 8.44 -24.09 7.37
C ILE A 6 9.80 -23.52 6.97
N ILE A 7 10.08 -23.52 5.67
CA ILE A 7 11.26 -22.87 5.12
C ILE A 7 10.91 -21.40 5.00
N PHE A 8 11.36 -20.59 5.95
CA PHE A 8 11.51 -19.17 5.74
C PHE A 8 12.56 -18.97 4.65
N ALA A 9 12.11 -18.81 3.42
CA ALA A 9 12.98 -18.41 2.33
C ALA A 9 13.43 -16.96 2.60
N SER A 10 14.65 -16.83 3.13
CA SER A 10 15.32 -15.54 3.25
C SER A 10 15.67 -15.03 1.87
N LEU A 11 14.86 -14.15 1.33
CA LEU A 11 15.16 -13.43 0.11
C LEU A 11 16.18 -12.33 0.42
N PHE A 12 17.46 -12.69 0.46
CA PHE A 12 18.57 -11.74 0.44
C PHE A 12 18.86 -11.34 -0.99
N LEU A 13 18.41 -10.18 -1.39
CA LEU A 13 18.81 -9.56 -2.65
C LEU A 13 20.17 -8.89 -2.44
N PHE A 14 21.22 -9.49 -2.99
CA PHE A 14 22.56 -8.90 -3.09
C PHE A 14 22.53 -7.74 -4.10
N LEU A 15 22.57 -6.51 -3.62
CA LEU A 15 22.96 -5.35 -4.44
C LEU A 15 24.42 -5.05 -4.13
N GLY A 16 25.32 -5.62 -4.95
CA GLY A 16 26.72 -5.25 -4.98
C GLY A 16 26.86 -3.89 -5.66
N ILE A 17 27.31 -2.89 -4.93
CA ILE A 17 27.86 -1.66 -5.51
C ILE A 17 29.29 -1.56 -5.04
N GLY A 18 30.20 -1.96 -5.95
CA GLY A 18 31.60 -1.60 -5.87
C GLY A 18 31.85 -0.34 -6.69
N GLY A 19 32.61 0.59 -6.15
CA GLY A 19 33.04 1.76 -6.90
C GLY A 19 33.75 2.76 -6.00
N ALA A 20 35.08 2.62 -5.94
CA ALA A 20 35.98 3.44 -5.13
C ALA A 20 36.21 4.83 -5.72
N LEU A 21 36.48 5.75 -4.80
CA LEU A 21 37.03 7.09 -4.99
C LEU A 21 38.44 7.07 -5.63
N PRO A 22 38.93 8.20 -6.17
CA PRO A 22 39.93 8.89 -5.41
C PRO A 22 39.74 10.42 -5.29
N ALA A 23 40.20 10.89 -4.14
CA ALA A 23 40.45 12.28 -3.83
C ALA A 23 41.74 12.77 -4.49
N GLN A 24 41.81 14.04 -4.89
CA GLN A 24 43.03 14.79 -4.92
C GLN A 24 42.85 16.26 -4.54
N SER A 25 43.78 16.71 -3.76
CA SER A 25 43.90 17.93 -3.00
C SER A 25 44.45 19.13 -3.77
N ALA A 26 44.03 20.30 -3.36
CA ALA A 26 44.67 21.58 -3.13
C ALA A 26 45.97 21.97 -3.88
N THR A 27 46.04 23.21 -4.36
CA THR A 27 46.99 24.21 -3.89
C THR A 27 46.67 25.62 -4.39
N ASP A 28 46.73 26.52 -3.47
CA ASP A 28 46.97 27.91 -3.26
C ASP A 28 47.72 28.69 -4.36
N GLN A 29 47.35 29.97 -4.65
CA GLN A 29 48.18 31.15 -4.58
C GLN A 29 47.53 32.45 -5.09
N THR A 30 47.44 33.39 -4.14
CA THR A 30 47.73 34.84 -4.19
C THR A 30 47.30 35.75 -5.35
N ALA A 31 46.61 36.82 -4.92
CA ALA A 31 46.43 38.11 -5.57
C ALA A 31 47.76 38.95 -5.64
N PRO A 32 47.82 40.20 -6.18
CA PRO A 32 46.82 41.27 -6.23
C PRO A 32 46.88 42.19 -7.47
N SER A 33 45.92 43.15 -7.48
CA SER A 33 46.11 44.58 -7.83
C SER A 33 45.50 45.14 -9.11
N SER A 34 44.71 46.18 -8.83
CA SER A 34 44.48 47.51 -9.42
C SER A 34 43.54 47.73 -10.61
N SER A 35 42.46 48.36 -10.24
CA SER A 35 41.81 49.57 -10.81
C SER A 35 41.76 49.78 -12.32
N GLN A 36 40.54 49.90 -12.89
CA GLN A 36 40.05 51.16 -13.47
C GLN A 36 38.56 51.10 -13.82
N THR A 37 37.89 52.16 -13.40
CA THR A 37 36.48 52.49 -13.63
C THR A 37 36.28 52.92 -15.09
N ILE A 38 35.32 52.28 -15.80
CA ILE A 38 34.64 52.88 -16.96
C ILE A 38 33.16 52.49 -16.86
N SER A 39 32.33 53.50 -16.67
CA SER A 39 30.87 53.39 -16.73
C SER A 39 30.38 53.23 -18.17
N ALA A 40 29.58 52.21 -18.42
CA ALA A 40 28.77 52.07 -19.61
C ALA A 40 27.43 51.41 -19.27
N PRO A 41 26.35 51.59 -20.06
CA PRO A 41 24.97 51.65 -19.56
C PRO A 41 24.39 50.30 -19.20
N ALA A 42 23.46 50.33 -18.25
CA ALA A 42 22.70 49.22 -17.76
C ALA A 42 22.01 48.43 -18.90
N GLN A 43 22.56 47.31 -19.29
CA GLN A 43 21.81 46.28 -19.92
C GLN A 43 21.12 45.48 -18.82
N THR A 44 19.80 45.54 -18.82
CA THR A 44 18.93 44.68 -18.01
C THR A 44 19.12 43.28 -18.50
N ASN A 45 20.14 42.61 -18.04
CA ASN A 45 20.23 41.17 -18.14
C ASN A 45 19.16 40.58 -17.21
N ALA A 46 17.99 40.30 -17.77
CA ALA A 46 17.10 39.30 -17.18
C ALA A 46 17.93 38.02 -17.12
N THR A 47 18.53 37.77 -15.98
CA THR A 47 19.10 36.49 -15.63
C THR A 47 17.92 35.54 -15.62
N VAL A 48 17.64 34.92 -16.76
CA VAL A 48 16.90 33.67 -16.77
C VAL A 48 17.74 32.76 -15.89
N GLN A 49 17.34 32.61 -14.64
CA GLN A 49 17.82 31.50 -13.83
C GLN A 49 17.47 30.26 -14.62
N ALA A 50 18.47 29.67 -15.24
CA ALA A 50 18.39 28.32 -15.72
C ALA A 50 17.97 27.49 -14.50
N ASN A 51 16.71 27.09 -14.43
CA ASN A 51 16.28 26.03 -13.54
C ASN A 51 17.27 24.91 -13.81
N GLN A 52 17.99 24.51 -12.78
CA GLN A 52 18.73 23.26 -12.81
C GLN A 52 17.66 22.20 -13.06
N ASP A 53 17.59 21.72 -14.28
CA ASP A 53 16.63 20.70 -14.71
C ASP A 53 16.84 19.47 -13.85
N GLY A 54 16.10 19.39 -12.77
CA GLY A 54 15.87 18.15 -12.07
C GLY A 54 15.20 17.25 -13.09
N GLY A 55 15.86 16.14 -13.48
CA GLY A 55 15.29 15.25 -14.48
C GLY A 55 13.91 14.72 -14.03
N PHE A 56 13.10 14.24 -14.96
CA PHE A 56 11.71 13.76 -14.77
C PHE A 56 11.48 13.02 -13.43
N PHE A 57 12.36 12.12 -13.05
CA PHE A 57 12.24 11.39 -11.79
C PHE A 57 12.42 12.27 -10.55
N HIS A 58 13.30 13.28 -10.62
CA HIS A 58 13.48 14.21 -9.51
C HIS A 58 12.20 15.00 -9.25
N ASP A 59 11.59 15.53 -10.30
CA ASP A 59 10.38 16.36 -10.19
C ASP A 59 9.17 15.50 -9.79
N TRP A 60 9.08 14.30 -10.31
CA TRP A 60 8.06 13.34 -9.90
C TRP A 60 8.18 12.98 -8.41
N PHE A 61 9.36 12.66 -7.92
CA PHE A 61 9.58 12.35 -6.51
C PHE A 61 9.34 13.57 -5.61
N ALA A 62 9.67 14.78 -6.06
CA ALA A 62 9.36 16.02 -5.35
C ALA A 62 7.83 16.19 -5.22
N MET A 63 7.10 16.02 -6.30
CA MET A 63 5.63 16.07 -6.34
C MET A 63 5.00 14.99 -5.43
N ALA A 64 5.50 13.77 -5.45
CA ALA A 64 5.00 12.70 -4.59
C ALA A 64 5.24 13.02 -3.11
N THR A 65 6.41 13.58 -2.75
CA THR A 65 6.72 14.03 -1.38
C THR A 65 5.77 15.14 -0.94
N GLU A 66 5.56 16.16 -1.77
CA GLU A 66 4.62 17.25 -1.50
C GLU A 66 3.22 16.69 -1.27
N THR A 67 2.76 15.78 -2.16
CA THR A 67 1.46 15.13 -2.06
C THR A 67 1.29 14.38 -0.75
N GLN A 68 2.31 13.64 -0.31
CA GLN A 68 2.28 12.90 0.95
C GLN A 68 2.36 13.82 2.18
N SER A 69 3.00 14.98 2.10
CA SER A 69 3.08 15.94 3.20
C SER A 69 1.75 16.66 3.51
N GLU A 70 0.81 16.66 2.55
CA GLU A 70 -0.52 17.28 2.69
C GLU A 70 -1.57 16.39 3.35
N GLN A 71 -1.19 15.22 3.83
CA GLN A 71 -2.08 14.24 4.43
C GLN A 71 -1.53 13.74 5.77
N PRO A 72 -2.35 13.08 6.61
CA PRO A 72 -1.88 12.45 7.84
C PRO A 72 -0.78 11.41 7.58
N HIS A 73 0.15 11.23 8.54
CA HIS A 73 1.29 10.31 8.43
C HIS A 73 1.07 8.99 9.20
N TRP A 74 -0.17 8.57 9.40
CA TRP A 74 -0.52 7.31 10.04
C TRP A 74 0.12 6.11 9.33
N MET A 75 0.10 4.97 9.94
CA MET A 75 0.55 3.73 9.30
C MET A 75 -0.57 3.16 8.43
N THR A 76 -0.20 2.54 7.33
CA THR A 76 -1.14 1.77 6.50
C THR A 76 -1.57 0.52 7.26
N PRO A 77 -2.89 0.23 7.42
CA PRO A 77 -3.40 -0.95 8.10
C PRO A 77 -3.00 -2.29 7.42
N LEU A 78 -3.18 -3.39 8.12
CA LEU A 78 -2.87 -4.73 7.59
C LEU A 78 -3.92 -5.19 6.57
N ALA A 79 -5.20 -5.19 6.92
CA ALA A 79 -6.28 -5.67 6.06
C ALA A 79 -7.01 -4.52 5.36
N THR A 80 -7.38 -3.46 6.09
CA THR A 80 -8.09 -2.29 5.54
C THR A 80 -7.19 -1.49 4.61
N THR A 81 -7.69 -1.14 3.43
CA THR A 81 -6.97 -0.25 2.52
C THR A 81 -6.97 1.19 3.07
N THR A 82 -5.79 1.78 3.24
CA THR A 82 -5.66 3.15 3.74
C THR A 82 -6.29 4.19 2.81
N PRO A 83 -6.95 5.23 3.32
CA PRO A 83 -7.37 6.39 2.52
C PRO A 83 -6.20 7.25 2.04
N ARG A 84 -5.00 7.08 2.62
CA ARG A 84 -3.80 7.84 2.28
C ARG A 84 -3.27 7.45 0.92
N LEU A 85 -2.55 8.37 0.28
CA LEU A 85 -1.82 8.10 -0.94
C LEU A 85 -0.41 7.64 -0.57
N GLU A 86 -0.05 6.45 -1.04
CA GLU A 86 1.23 5.83 -0.75
C GLU A 86 2.10 5.72 -1.99
N GLN A 87 3.40 5.71 -1.76
CA GLN A 87 4.39 5.39 -2.77
C GLN A 87 5.29 4.32 -2.19
N GLU A 88 4.88 3.07 -2.43
CA GLU A 88 5.55 1.90 -1.85
C GLU A 88 5.35 0.66 -2.71
N PHE A 89 6.21 -0.31 -2.50
CA PHE A 89 5.95 -1.69 -2.88
C PHE A 89 5.49 -2.46 -1.64
N ARG A 90 4.35 -3.14 -1.74
CA ARG A 90 3.79 -3.94 -0.66
C ARG A 90 3.66 -5.41 -1.07
N PHE A 91 4.07 -6.29 -0.16
CA PHE A 91 3.93 -7.74 -0.31
C PHE A 91 3.38 -8.34 0.97
N ASP A 92 2.22 -8.97 0.87
CA ASP A 92 1.56 -9.62 1.99
C ASP A 92 1.52 -11.13 1.76
N VAL A 93 1.51 -11.89 2.85
CA VAL A 93 1.26 -13.33 2.86
C VAL A 93 0.09 -13.59 3.78
N GLN A 94 -0.85 -14.41 3.32
CA GLN A 94 -2.01 -14.83 4.12
C GLN A 94 -2.15 -16.34 4.12
N THR A 95 -2.39 -16.90 5.32
CA THR A 95 -2.79 -18.29 5.48
C THR A 95 -4.25 -18.33 5.90
N GLN A 96 -5.09 -19.02 5.12
CA GLN A 96 -6.54 -19.00 5.20
C GLN A 96 -7.09 -20.43 5.35
N PRO A 97 -7.34 -20.93 6.56
CA PRO A 97 -8.09 -22.16 6.77
C PRO A 97 -9.58 -21.96 6.47
N HIS A 98 -10.11 -22.77 5.57
CA HIS A 98 -11.52 -22.77 5.19
C HIS A 98 -12.32 -23.79 6.02
N ASN A 99 -13.64 -23.58 6.11
CA ASN A 99 -14.56 -24.49 6.80
C ASN A 99 -14.63 -25.90 6.20
N THR A 100 -14.18 -26.05 4.95
CA THR A 100 -14.11 -27.33 4.23
C THR A 100 -12.89 -28.17 4.59
N GLY A 101 -11.97 -27.67 5.45
CA GLY A 101 -10.69 -28.30 5.74
C GLY A 101 -9.58 -27.95 4.74
N LEU A 102 -9.90 -27.21 3.68
CA LEU A 102 -8.89 -26.63 2.78
C LEU A 102 -8.14 -25.52 3.52
N VAL A 103 -6.84 -25.45 3.34
CA VAL A 103 -6.00 -24.32 3.75
C VAL A 103 -5.40 -23.72 2.50
N THR A 104 -5.52 -22.41 2.32
CA THR A 104 -4.88 -21.68 1.24
C THR A 104 -3.81 -20.75 1.79
N ASP A 105 -2.62 -20.80 1.19
CA ASP A 105 -1.56 -19.82 1.41
C ASP A 105 -1.50 -18.90 0.19
N ASN A 106 -1.75 -17.59 0.42
CA ASN A 106 -1.75 -16.58 -0.63
C ASN A 106 -0.53 -15.69 -0.49
N PHE A 107 0.35 -15.71 -1.49
CA PHE A 107 1.59 -14.93 -1.56
C PHE A 107 1.38 -13.71 -2.47
N GLY A 108 1.49 -12.52 -1.93
CA GLY A 108 1.27 -11.24 -2.64
C GLY A 108 -0.09 -10.61 -2.35
N VAL A 109 -1.14 -11.39 -2.13
CA VAL A 109 -2.51 -10.96 -1.73
C VAL A 109 -3.02 -9.77 -2.52
N SER A 110 -2.76 -9.74 -3.84
CA SER A 110 -3.14 -8.62 -4.70
C SER A 110 -2.66 -7.26 -4.19
N LYS A 111 -1.50 -7.23 -3.57
CA LYS A 111 -0.73 -6.02 -3.30
C LYS A 111 0.34 -5.88 -4.38
N GLY A 112 1.11 -4.81 -4.38
CA GLY A 112 2.11 -4.59 -5.41
C GLY A 112 2.68 -3.18 -5.35
N PHE A 113 2.78 -2.54 -6.51
CA PHE A 113 3.28 -1.19 -6.60
C PHE A 113 2.16 -0.18 -6.40
N GLU A 114 2.34 0.68 -5.41
CA GLU A 114 1.51 1.84 -5.10
C GLU A 114 2.29 3.07 -5.56
N ILE A 115 1.75 3.82 -6.52
CA ILE A 115 2.45 4.90 -7.21
C ILE A 115 1.58 6.14 -7.23
N ILE A 116 2.16 7.31 -6.93
CA ILE A 116 1.53 8.63 -7.04
C ILE A 116 1.93 9.26 -8.40
N PRO A 117 1.15 9.07 -9.47
CA PRO A 117 1.50 9.62 -10.79
C PRO A 117 1.24 11.11 -10.91
N ALA A 118 0.36 11.67 -10.07
CA ALA A 118 -0.01 13.08 -10.04
C ALA A 118 -0.53 13.48 -8.66
N LYS A 119 -0.56 14.78 -8.37
CA LYS A 119 -1.17 15.29 -7.13
C LYS A 119 -2.59 14.75 -6.97
N ARG A 120 -2.93 14.27 -5.78
CA ARG A 120 -4.22 13.67 -5.40
C ARG A 120 -4.55 12.31 -6.03
N TRP A 121 -3.69 11.74 -6.87
CA TRP A 121 -3.93 10.45 -7.50
C TRP A 121 -2.91 9.41 -7.05
N GLU A 122 -3.39 8.21 -6.82
CA GLU A 122 -2.56 7.02 -6.64
C GLU A 122 -3.11 5.90 -7.51
N VAL A 123 -2.20 5.10 -8.04
CA VAL A 123 -2.50 3.88 -8.78
C VAL A 123 -1.82 2.73 -8.09
N ILE A 124 -2.59 1.70 -7.77
CA ILE A 124 -2.07 0.42 -7.27
C ILE A 124 -2.13 -0.59 -8.41
N LEU A 125 -0.96 -1.06 -8.81
CA LEU A 125 -0.78 -2.17 -9.75
C LEU A 125 -0.57 -3.43 -8.91
N ALA A 126 -1.66 -4.12 -8.62
CA ALA A 126 -1.64 -5.31 -7.81
C ALA A 126 -1.10 -6.50 -8.63
N ILE A 127 0.02 -7.04 -8.20
CA ILE A 127 0.57 -8.27 -8.77
C ILE A 127 -0.34 -9.43 -8.33
N PRO A 128 -0.78 -10.32 -9.25
CA PRO A 128 -1.57 -11.49 -8.88
C PRO A 128 -0.87 -12.30 -7.79
N GLY A 129 -1.57 -12.56 -6.71
CA GLY A 129 -1.04 -13.44 -5.66
C GLY A 129 -0.93 -14.86 -6.17
N TYR A 130 0.13 -15.57 -5.79
CA TYR A 130 0.23 -17.01 -5.98
C TYR A 130 -0.49 -17.70 -4.83
N ILE A 131 -1.41 -18.60 -5.16
CA ILE A 131 -2.26 -19.31 -4.21
C ILE A 131 -1.85 -20.77 -4.20
N GLU A 132 -1.36 -21.23 -3.05
CA GLU A 132 -1.05 -22.63 -2.78
C GLU A 132 -2.19 -23.25 -1.97
N ASN A 133 -2.64 -24.42 -2.37
CA ASN A 133 -3.75 -25.13 -1.76
C ASN A 133 -3.27 -26.40 -1.06
N ASN A 134 -3.74 -26.64 0.14
CA ASN A 134 -3.49 -27.85 0.90
C ASN A 134 -4.83 -28.43 1.40
N PRO A 135 -5.26 -29.64 1.03
CA PRO A 135 -4.46 -30.71 0.39
C PRO A 135 -4.22 -30.50 -1.10
N ASP A 136 -3.28 -31.26 -1.66
CA ASP A 136 -2.84 -31.26 -3.07
C ASP A 136 -3.96 -31.63 -4.08
N SER A 137 -5.20 -31.82 -3.62
CA SER A 137 -6.36 -32.10 -4.47
C SER A 137 -6.89 -30.87 -5.22
N ALA A 138 -6.51 -29.66 -4.79
CA ALA A 138 -6.81 -28.42 -5.47
C ALA A 138 -5.55 -27.92 -6.20
N HIS A 139 -5.75 -27.29 -7.37
CA HIS A 139 -4.64 -26.78 -8.16
C HIS A 139 -4.12 -25.48 -7.56
N ASP A 140 -2.81 -25.35 -7.46
CA ASP A 140 -2.13 -24.11 -7.18
C ASP A 140 -2.11 -23.21 -8.41
N GLY A 141 -2.04 -21.90 -8.23
CA GLY A 141 -2.00 -20.99 -9.36
C GLY A 141 -2.05 -19.52 -8.98
N PHE A 142 -1.88 -18.68 -9.98
CA PHE A 142 -2.02 -17.24 -9.81
C PHE A 142 -3.49 -16.82 -9.76
N GLY A 143 -3.79 -15.87 -8.87
CA GLY A 143 -5.08 -15.21 -8.79
C GLY A 143 -5.32 -14.19 -9.91
N ASP A 144 -6.38 -13.41 -9.74
CA ASP A 144 -6.77 -12.37 -10.69
C ASP A 144 -5.86 -11.14 -10.62
N TRP A 145 -5.61 -10.51 -11.76
CA TRP A 145 -5.05 -9.17 -11.82
C TRP A 145 -6.02 -8.15 -11.24
N GLN A 146 -5.48 -7.25 -10.44
CA GLN A 146 -6.24 -6.14 -9.89
C GLN A 146 -5.55 -4.81 -10.16
N PHE A 147 -6.39 -3.81 -10.29
CA PHE A 147 -5.99 -2.43 -10.49
C PHE A 147 -6.88 -1.56 -9.61
N LEU A 148 -6.30 -0.64 -8.86
CA LEU A 148 -7.02 0.29 -8.02
C LEU A 148 -6.51 1.71 -8.26
N VAL A 149 -7.42 2.64 -8.46
CA VAL A 149 -7.13 4.08 -8.53
C VAL A 149 -7.73 4.74 -7.31
N LYS A 150 -6.94 5.57 -6.63
CA LYS A 150 -7.39 6.45 -5.56
C LYS A 150 -7.41 7.89 -6.03
N TYR A 151 -8.42 8.63 -5.62
CA TYR A 151 -8.49 10.08 -5.77
C TYR A 151 -8.74 10.73 -4.41
N ARG A 152 -7.77 11.47 -3.90
CA ARG A 152 -7.87 12.22 -2.64
C ARG A 152 -8.77 13.44 -2.82
N ILE A 153 -9.98 13.37 -2.25
CA ILE A 153 -10.99 14.43 -2.32
C ILE A 153 -10.54 15.60 -1.44
N LEU A 154 -10.19 15.31 -0.19
CA LEU A 154 -9.69 16.28 0.78
C LEU A 154 -8.78 15.62 1.81
N SER A 155 -7.83 16.39 2.33
CA SER A 155 -7.00 15.97 3.46
C SER A 155 -6.42 17.18 4.21
N LYS A 156 -6.03 16.95 5.43
CA LYS A 156 -5.24 17.85 6.28
C LYS A 156 -4.30 17.01 7.14
N ASP A 157 -3.06 17.45 7.23
CA ASP A 157 -2.05 16.85 8.10
C ASP A 157 -2.41 16.97 9.60
N GLU A 158 -1.59 16.42 10.46
CA GLU A 158 -1.80 16.38 11.91
C GLU A 158 -1.92 17.79 12.53
N LYS A 159 -1.24 18.79 11.97
CA LYS A 159 -1.26 20.17 12.47
C LYS A 159 -2.50 20.95 12.04
N HIS A 160 -3.11 20.56 10.92
CA HIS A 160 -4.17 21.33 10.27
C HIS A 160 -5.53 20.63 10.29
N GLY A 161 -5.71 19.57 11.09
CA GLY A 161 -6.99 18.92 11.26
C GLY A 161 -6.95 17.41 11.26
N ASN A 162 -5.87 16.78 10.79
CA ASN A 162 -5.61 15.34 10.90
C ASN A 162 -6.74 14.47 10.35
N TYR A 163 -7.13 14.68 9.09
CA TYR A 163 -8.20 13.92 8.43
C TYR A 163 -7.94 13.71 6.93
N ILE A 164 -8.61 12.74 6.37
CA ILE A 164 -8.56 12.44 4.93
C ILE A 164 -9.87 11.80 4.43
N LEU A 165 -10.24 12.13 3.21
CA LEU A 165 -11.34 11.51 2.45
C LEU A 165 -10.86 11.22 1.03
N THR A 166 -11.02 9.99 0.58
CA THR A 166 -10.53 9.51 -0.71
C THR A 166 -11.59 8.63 -1.38
N ALA A 167 -11.78 8.76 -2.67
CA ALA A 167 -12.56 7.82 -3.47
C ALA A 167 -11.64 6.79 -4.11
N PHE A 168 -12.06 5.53 -4.14
CA PHE A 168 -11.38 4.43 -4.80
C PHE A 168 -12.22 3.87 -5.93
N PHE A 169 -11.55 3.42 -6.96
CA PHE A 169 -12.12 2.59 -8.00
C PHE A 169 -11.21 1.39 -8.21
N GLN A 170 -11.67 0.23 -7.80
CA GLN A 170 -10.96 -1.03 -7.99
C GLN A 170 -11.63 -1.84 -9.09
N MET A 171 -10.82 -2.49 -9.91
CA MET A 171 -11.26 -3.44 -10.91
C MET A 171 -10.40 -4.71 -10.84
N THR A 172 -11.05 -5.86 -10.82
CA THR A 172 -10.43 -7.18 -10.88
C THR A 172 -10.76 -7.81 -12.22
N PHE A 173 -9.76 -8.35 -12.90
CA PHE A 173 -9.90 -9.00 -14.21
C PHE A 173 -9.84 -10.51 -14.07
N PRO A 174 -10.67 -11.29 -14.80
CA PRO A 174 -10.70 -12.75 -14.74
C PRO A 174 -9.50 -13.35 -15.47
N THR A 175 -8.33 -13.25 -14.86
CA THR A 175 -7.05 -13.70 -15.44
C THR A 175 -6.42 -14.82 -14.64
N ALA A 176 -7.08 -15.25 -13.56
CA ALA A 176 -6.59 -16.31 -12.70
C ALA A 176 -6.44 -17.64 -13.41
N GLN A 177 -5.55 -18.45 -12.89
CA GLN A 177 -5.38 -19.81 -13.31
C GLN A 177 -6.37 -20.72 -12.55
N TYR A 178 -6.93 -21.70 -13.24
CA TYR A 178 -7.86 -22.68 -12.68
C TYR A 178 -9.07 -22.03 -11.98
N THR A 179 -9.31 -22.40 -10.71
CA THR A 179 -10.42 -21.89 -9.89
C THR A 179 -9.99 -20.76 -8.93
N GLN A 180 -8.81 -20.17 -9.13
CA GLN A 180 -8.23 -19.19 -8.21
C GLN A 180 -8.77 -17.75 -8.36
N GLY A 181 -9.70 -17.50 -9.27
CA GLY A 181 -10.26 -16.19 -9.53
C GLY A 181 -11.74 -16.20 -9.87
N ASN A 182 -12.22 -15.04 -10.27
CA ASN A 182 -13.61 -14.82 -10.63
C ASN A 182 -13.87 -15.14 -12.11
N PRO A 183 -15.05 -15.66 -12.46
CA PRO A 183 -15.39 -15.93 -13.86
C PRO A 183 -15.78 -14.69 -14.67
N SER A 184 -15.87 -13.51 -14.04
CA SER A 184 -16.17 -12.22 -14.68
C SER A 184 -15.45 -11.08 -13.99
N PRO A 185 -15.20 -9.95 -14.68
CA PRO A 185 -14.64 -8.76 -14.06
C PRO A 185 -15.51 -8.27 -12.90
N VAL A 186 -14.85 -7.77 -11.86
CA VAL A 186 -15.51 -7.23 -10.67
C VAL A 186 -15.07 -5.78 -10.46
N ILE A 187 -16.03 -4.89 -10.26
CA ILE A 187 -15.81 -3.47 -9.98
C ILE A 187 -16.16 -3.20 -8.52
N THR A 188 -15.30 -2.45 -7.82
CA THR A 188 -15.55 -2.09 -6.42
C THR A 188 -15.30 -0.59 -6.20
N PRO A 189 -16.31 0.27 -6.47
CA PRO A 189 -16.28 1.67 -6.02
C PRO A 189 -16.32 1.74 -4.51
N THR A 190 -15.48 2.60 -3.91
CA THR A 190 -15.29 2.69 -2.46
C THR A 190 -15.03 4.14 -2.05
N ILE A 191 -15.59 4.54 -0.92
CA ILE A 191 -15.20 5.75 -0.18
C ILE A 191 -14.33 5.31 0.98
N ALA A 192 -13.18 5.95 1.13
CA ALA A 192 -12.27 5.74 2.23
C ALA A 192 -12.11 7.03 3.03
N TYR A 193 -12.04 6.91 4.33
CA TYR A 193 -11.97 8.02 5.26
C TYR A 193 -10.99 7.75 6.39
N GLY A 194 -10.53 8.81 7.01
CA GLY A 194 -9.71 8.71 8.21
C GLY A 194 -9.74 9.97 9.04
N LYS A 195 -9.54 9.79 10.35
CA LYS A 195 -9.45 10.87 11.34
C LYS A 195 -8.48 10.50 12.44
N GLY A 196 -7.54 11.40 12.73
CA GLY A 196 -6.61 11.24 13.86
C GLY A 196 -6.98 12.13 15.05
N PHE A 197 -6.63 11.64 16.24
CA PHE A 197 -6.83 12.26 17.56
C PHE A 197 -5.52 12.11 18.38
N GLY A 198 -4.56 13.00 18.17
CA GLY A 198 -3.21 12.83 18.72
C GLY A 198 -2.52 11.61 18.11
N ASP A 199 -2.09 10.68 18.97
CA ASP A 199 -1.43 9.43 18.57
C ASP A 199 -2.40 8.30 18.16
N PHE A 200 -3.70 8.54 18.26
CA PHE A 200 -4.74 7.58 17.85
C PHE A 200 -5.34 7.98 16.51
N ASP A 201 -5.56 7.03 15.63
CA ASP A 201 -6.27 7.24 14.38
C ASP A 201 -7.28 6.14 14.06
N ILE A 202 -8.26 6.52 13.25
CA ILE A 202 -9.27 5.65 12.67
C ILE A 202 -9.18 5.80 11.16
N GLN A 203 -9.02 4.68 10.46
CA GLN A 203 -9.07 4.61 9.00
C GLN A 203 -10.17 3.64 8.60
N GLY A 204 -10.96 3.97 7.59
CA GLY A 204 -12.04 3.08 7.17
C GLY A 204 -12.35 3.19 5.69
N THR A 205 -13.04 2.15 5.20
CA THR A 205 -13.51 2.04 3.81
C THR A 205 -14.94 1.51 3.79
N LEU A 206 -15.77 2.08 2.92
CA LEU A 206 -17.11 1.59 2.62
C LEU A 206 -17.25 1.45 1.10
N GLY A 207 -17.43 0.25 0.62
CA GLY A 207 -17.50 -0.07 -0.81
C GLY A 207 -18.73 -0.89 -1.19
N VAL A 208 -18.88 -1.11 -2.50
CA VAL A 208 -19.84 -2.04 -3.08
C VAL A 208 -19.13 -2.89 -4.12
N THR A 209 -19.18 -4.21 -3.98
CA THR A 209 -18.61 -5.14 -4.96
C THR A 209 -19.65 -5.51 -6.01
N LEU A 210 -19.36 -5.22 -7.27
CA LEU A 210 -20.27 -5.31 -8.41
C LEU A 210 -19.65 -6.17 -9.52
N PRO A 211 -19.94 -7.48 -9.58
CA PRO A 211 -19.59 -8.31 -10.73
C PRO A 211 -20.30 -7.80 -12.00
N THR A 212 -19.60 -7.79 -13.12
CA THR A 212 -20.17 -7.43 -14.43
C THR A 212 -20.96 -8.59 -15.08
N GLY A 213 -20.78 -9.80 -14.58
CA GLY A 213 -21.48 -11.02 -14.98
C GLY A 213 -21.38 -12.09 -13.88
N ASN A 214 -21.99 -13.24 -14.11
CA ASN A 214 -21.93 -14.39 -13.19
C ASN A 214 -22.31 -14.06 -11.72
N ILE A 215 -23.30 -13.20 -11.53
CA ILE A 215 -23.72 -12.68 -10.21
C ILE A 215 -24.07 -13.81 -9.24
N GLN A 216 -24.71 -14.87 -9.74
CA GLN A 216 -25.09 -16.04 -8.93
C GLN A 216 -23.88 -16.82 -8.41
N THR A 217 -22.73 -16.72 -9.07
CA THR A 217 -21.49 -17.39 -8.66
C THR A 217 -20.61 -16.49 -7.80
N ILE A 218 -20.49 -15.21 -8.16
CA ILE A 218 -19.60 -14.25 -7.48
C ILE A 218 -20.31 -13.59 -6.28
N GLY A 219 -21.56 -13.16 -6.49
CA GLY A 219 -22.33 -12.41 -5.50
C GLY A 219 -22.00 -10.90 -5.50
N ARG A 220 -22.94 -10.11 -4.93
CA ARG A 220 -22.75 -8.68 -4.65
C ARG A 220 -22.60 -8.48 -3.15
N THR A 221 -21.63 -7.64 -2.75
CA THR A 221 -21.35 -7.41 -1.33
C THR A 221 -21.17 -5.93 -1.02
N ILE A 222 -21.37 -5.58 0.25
CA ILE A 222 -20.95 -4.29 0.82
C ILE A 222 -19.91 -4.56 1.89
N PRO A 223 -18.61 -4.40 1.58
CA PRO A 223 -17.54 -4.36 2.58
C PRO A 223 -17.52 -3.00 3.30
N TRP A 224 -17.39 -3.04 4.63
CA TRP A 224 -17.17 -1.88 5.48
C TRP A 224 -16.08 -2.23 6.49
N ASN A 225 -14.90 -1.71 6.28
CA ASN A 225 -13.72 -2.03 7.08
C ASN A 225 -13.27 -0.80 7.86
N ASN A 226 -12.81 -1.02 9.09
CA ASN A 226 -12.27 0.02 9.95
C ASN A 226 -11.03 -0.49 10.65
N SER A 227 -10.00 0.33 10.70
CA SER A 227 -8.78 0.12 11.48
C SER A 227 -8.66 1.21 12.53
N PHE A 228 -8.33 0.79 13.74
CA PHE A 228 -8.08 1.63 14.91
C PHE A 228 -6.62 1.42 15.28
N GLN A 229 -5.80 2.45 15.10
CA GLN A 229 -4.36 2.37 15.33
C GLN A 229 -3.93 3.31 16.45
N TYR A 230 -2.86 2.96 17.13
CA TYR A 230 -2.22 3.82 18.11
C TYR A 230 -0.71 3.91 17.85
N HIS A 231 -0.17 5.13 17.74
CA HIS A 231 1.24 5.37 17.47
C HIS A 231 2.05 5.36 18.77
N LEU A 232 2.78 4.26 19.01
CA LEU A 232 3.66 4.11 20.16
C LEU A 232 5.14 4.20 19.75
N TRP A 233 5.95 4.86 20.57
CA TRP A 233 7.42 4.89 20.46
C TRP A 233 7.95 5.15 19.04
N LYS A 234 7.29 6.01 18.26
CA LYS A 234 7.66 6.45 16.90
C LYS A 234 7.68 5.37 15.82
N LYS A 235 7.68 4.10 16.15
CA LYS A 235 7.87 2.98 15.20
C LYS A 235 6.89 1.82 15.40
N PHE A 236 6.09 1.86 16.42
CA PHE A 236 5.23 0.79 16.84
C PHE A 236 3.77 1.20 16.69
N TRP A 237 3.03 0.46 15.87
CA TRP A 237 1.64 0.75 15.55
C TRP A 237 0.77 -0.47 15.85
N PRO A 238 0.37 -0.70 17.13
CA PRO A 238 -0.67 -1.69 17.42
C PRO A 238 -1.97 -1.25 16.79
N GLU A 239 -2.72 -2.21 16.25
CA GLU A 239 -4.00 -1.96 15.62
C GLU A 239 -5.03 -3.03 15.94
N MET A 240 -6.29 -2.63 15.84
CA MET A 240 -7.45 -3.49 15.83
C MET A 240 -8.28 -3.13 14.60
N GLU A 241 -8.48 -4.09 13.69
CA GLU A 241 -9.38 -3.87 12.57
C GLU A 241 -10.71 -4.59 12.79
N VAL A 242 -11.77 -4.01 12.24
CA VAL A 242 -13.12 -4.59 12.16
C VAL A 242 -13.50 -4.65 10.70
N ASN A 243 -13.54 -5.85 10.16
CA ASN A 243 -13.81 -6.09 8.75
C ASN A 243 -15.22 -6.70 8.63
N PHE A 244 -16.17 -5.87 8.20
CA PHE A 244 -17.58 -6.23 8.01
C PHE A 244 -17.87 -6.43 6.54
N THR A 245 -18.61 -7.50 6.19
CA THR A 245 -19.13 -7.71 4.84
C THR A 245 -20.58 -8.17 4.88
N ARG A 246 -21.45 -7.42 4.21
CA ARG A 246 -22.82 -7.84 3.92
C ARG A 246 -22.89 -8.43 2.52
N PHE A 247 -23.37 -9.67 2.42
CA PHE A 247 -23.60 -10.38 1.16
C PHE A 247 -25.06 -10.16 0.73
N TYR A 248 -25.28 -9.50 -0.40
CA TYR A 248 -26.61 -9.22 -0.91
C TYR A 248 -27.15 -10.30 -1.81
N GLU A 249 -26.28 -10.83 -2.69
CA GLU A 249 -26.62 -11.77 -3.73
C GLU A 249 -25.53 -12.83 -3.86
N GLY A 250 -25.79 -13.83 -4.69
CA GLY A 250 -24.88 -14.96 -4.96
C GLY A 250 -24.96 -16.04 -3.91
N PRO A 251 -23.92 -16.92 -3.84
CA PRO A 251 -23.95 -18.14 -3.01
C PRO A 251 -24.14 -17.85 -1.52
N HIS A 252 -23.72 -16.66 -1.09
CA HIS A 252 -23.76 -16.23 0.32
C HIS A 252 -24.80 -15.16 0.58
N GLY A 253 -25.72 -14.90 -0.37
CA GLY A 253 -26.75 -13.89 -0.27
C GLY A 253 -27.56 -13.98 1.02
N GLY A 254 -27.83 -12.83 1.67
CA GLY A 254 -28.53 -12.76 2.94
C GLY A 254 -27.65 -12.87 4.19
N ASN A 255 -26.38 -13.29 4.05
CA ASN A 255 -25.45 -13.44 5.17
C ASN A 255 -24.67 -12.15 5.47
N THR A 256 -24.02 -12.16 6.63
CA THR A 256 -23.10 -11.12 7.09
C THR A 256 -21.90 -11.79 7.74
N SER A 257 -20.70 -11.37 7.40
CA SER A 257 -19.48 -11.78 8.11
C SER A 257 -18.81 -10.57 8.77
N VAL A 258 -18.25 -10.80 9.96
CA VAL A 258 -17.44 -9.84 10.68
C VAL A 258 -16.18 -10.54 11.16
N TYR A 259 -15.05 -9.91 10.92
CA TYR A 259 -13.75 -10.31 11.46
C TYR A 259 -13.18 -9.22 12.34
N LEU A 260 -12.53 -9.63 13.42
CA LEU A 260 -11.67 -8.78 14.24
C LEU A 260 -10.23 -9.15 13.95
N THR A 261 -9.40 -8.14 13.66
CA THR A 261 -8.00 -8.35 13.28
C THR A 261 -7.08 -7.57 14.23
N PRO A 262 -6.74 -8.15 15.41
CA PRO A 262 -5.62 -7.65 16.18
C PRO A 262 -4.34 -7.77 15.38
N GLY A 263 -3.57 -6.70 15.35
CA GLY A 263 -2.36 -6.63 14.57
C GLY A 263 -1.37 -5.60 15.06
N ILE A 264 -0.22 -5.59 14.39
CA ILE A 264 0.85 -4.65 14.68
C ILE A 264 1.62 -4.35 13.40
N VAL A 265 1.98 -3.08 13.20
CA VAL A 265 2.92 -2.67 12.18
C VAL A 265 4.12 -1.98 12.84
N LEU A 266 5.31 -2.37 12.42
CA LEU A 266 6.59 -1.82 12.85
C LEU A 266 7.24 -1.06 11.69
N GLY A 267 7.56 0.20 11.87
CA GLY A 267 8.20 1.02 10.83
C GLY A 267 7.77 2.51 10.95
N ARG A 268 8.05 3.35 9.99
CA ARG A 268 8.88 3.11 8.80
C ARG A 268 10.36 3.19 9.21
N PHE A 269 11.14 2.18 8.89
CA PHE A 269 12.58 2.20 9.10
C PHE A 269 13.23 2.75 7.84
N ARG A 270 13.94 3.89 7.95
CA ARG A 270 14.65 4.49 6.82
C ARG A 270 15.95 3.72 6.56
N ILE A 271 16.19 3.33 5.31
CA ILE A 271 17.44 2.70 4.86
C ILE A 271 18.32 3.77 4.22
N HIS A 272 17.80 4.45 3.19
CA HIS A 272 18.55 5.47 2.46
C HIS A 272 17.59 6.48 1.81
N ASN A 273 17.86 7.78 1.97
CA ASN A 273 17.03 8.86 1.40
C ASN A 273 15.52 8.64 1.64
N ARG A 274 14.79 8.33 0.58
CA ARG A 274 13.34 8.03 0.58
C ARG A 274 13.05 6.55 0.86
N PHE A 275 14.05 5.70 0.65
CA PHE A 275 13.88 4.25 0.74
C PHE A 275 13.83 3.80 2.19
N GLY A 276 12.83 2.98 2.51
CA GLY A 276 12.66 2.42 3.83
C GLY A 276 11.97 1.07 3.79
N PHE A 277 11.66 0.53 4.95
CA PHE A 277 10.81 -0.64 5.08
C PHE A 277 9.90 -0.55 6.30
N ALA A 278 8.80 -1.27 6.26
CA ALA A 278 7.95 -1.59 7.40
C ALA A 278 7.55 -3.06 7.33
N ILE A 279 7.32 -3.65 8.48
CA ILE A 279 6.82 -5.03 8.59
C ILE A 279 5.59 -5.04 9.47
N GLY A 280 4.67 -5.95 9.21
CA GLY A 280 3.47 -6.08 10.01
C GLY A 280 2.99 -7.52 10.10
N GLY A 281 2.18 -7.79 11.09
CA GLY A 281 1.53 -9.07 11.27
C GLY A 281 0.25 -8.94 12.06
N GLY A 282 -0.72 -9.78 11.75
CA GLY A 282 -2.02 -9.80 12.40
C GLY A 282 -2.73 -11.13 12.21
N TYR A 283 -3.87 -11.23 12.87
CA TYR A 283 -4.66 -12.44 12.84
C TYR A 283 -6.14 -12.10 12.79
N GLU A 284 -6.79 -12.38 11.67
CA GLU A 284 -8.24 -12.18 11.53
C GLU A 284 -8.98 -13.31 12.23
N ILE A 285 -9.94 -12.95 13.06
CA ILE A 285 -10.78 -13.84 13.85
C ILE A 285 -12.23 -13.64 13.44
N ALA A 286 -12.86 -14.66 12.88
CA ALA A 286 -14.27 -14.63 12.57
C ALA A 286 -15.11 -14.57 13.86
N VAL A 287 -16.03 -13.59 13.95
CA VAL A 287 -16.89 -13.38 15.14
C VAL A 287 -18.37 -13.56 14.85
N THR A 288 -18.74 -13.86 13.61
CA THR A 288 -20.11 -14.18 13.18
C THR A 288 -20.27 -15.66 12.89
N SER A 289 -21.48 -16.17 12.99
CA SER A 289 -21.81 -17.56 12.67
C SER A 289 -21.53 -17.94 11.20
N PHE A 290 -21.78 -16.99 10.29
CA PHE A 290 -21.39 -17.12 8.89
C PHE A 290 -20.05 -16.43 8.68
N HIS A 291 -19.09 -17.16 8.11
CA HIS A 291 -17.77 -16.67 7.71
C HIS A 291 -17.19 -17.54 6.60
N PRO A 292 -16.67 -17.00 5.50
CA PRO A 292 -16.05 -17.75 4.41
C PRO A 292 -14.77 -18.49 4.84
N THR A 293 -13.99 -17.88 5.74
CA THR A 293 -12.76 -18.45 6.32
C THR A 293 -12.86 -18.43 7.84
N ASN A 294 -12.24 -19.40 8.52
CA ASN A 294 -12.28 -19.45 9.99
C ASN A 294 -11.48 -18.31 10.63
N HIS A 295 -10.24 -18.18 10.21
CA HIS A 295 -9.31 -17.14 10.60
C HIS A 295 -8.26 -16.99 9.51
N VAL A 296 -7.58 -15.83 9.51
CA VAL A 296 -6.53 -15.55 8.54
C VAL A 296 -5.30 -15.01 9.26
N ALA A 297 -4.18 -15.72 9.14
CA ALA A 297 -2.89 -15.17 9.55
C ALA A 297 -2.37 -14.25 8.44
N ILE A 298 -1.93 -13.04 8.81
CA ILE A 298 -1.42 -12.02 7.89
C ILE A 298 0.01 -11.68 8.27
N ALA A 299 0.90 -11.69 7.28
CA ALA A 299 2.23 -11.10 7.36
C ALA A 299 2.40 -10.10 6.22
N SER A 300 3.00 -8.95 6.50
CA SER A 300 3.15 -7.84 5.54
C SER A 300 4.56 -7.30 5.57
N VAL A 301 5.12 -7.03 4.41
CA VAL A 301 6.34 -6.25 4.24
C VAL A 301 6.10 -5.13 3.23
N ARG A 302 6.63 -3.96 3.52
CA ARG A 302 6.42 -2.74 2.73
C ARG A 302 7.72 -2.01 2.53
N PHE A 303 7.93 -1.50 1.34
CA PHE A 303 9.11 -0.76 0.93
C PHE A 303 8.70 0.59 0.36
N PRO A 304 8.51 1.63 1.20
CA PRO A 304 8.29 3.00 0.72
C PRO A 304 9.55 3.52 0.00
N PHE A 305 9.33 4.30 -1.08
CA PHE A 305 10.38 4.85 -1.95
C PHE A 305 10.05 6.23 -2.51
#